data_f0ce7f8baf985b247ce4351daf3a4501
#
_entry.id   f0ce7f8baf985b247ce4351daf3a4501
#
_cell.length_a   1.000
_cell.length_b   1.000
_cell.length_c   1.000
_cell.angle_alpha   90.00
_cell.angle_beta   90.00
_cell.angle_gamma   90.00
#
_symmetry.space_group_name_H-M   'P 1'
#
loop_
_entity.id
_entity.type
_entity.pdbx_description
1 polymer ?
#
loop_
_entity_poly.entity_id
_entity_poly.type
_entity_poly.pdbx_seq_one_letter_code
_entity_poly.pdbx_strand_id
1 'polypeptide(L)'
;MKFGNYRTLIVLTFAQCFGQTAAPILVLLGGIVGAQIAPSIDWATLPIAIQISGIAFATIPASYLMSKVGRKAGFLAGTALAIFASLFAAFAIYQQSFTLFCIASFLIGNYIAFLQQFRFAVADSVPNEQIPKCLSFLMLAGIVAALLGPEVARRFSVIEGLPDYVGSFLGMAAMLTVSFLILLAFYKKTTFEKQDQFSAARPLGKIFRQPTLILAIASAAVGYSVMSLIMTATPLSMHEMGHHSLHDTTRIIQGHILAMYVPSFFSGFLISWLGVKRIIQAGFALMIICMFIGWGQPDLINYWGTLIFLGVGWNFLFLGGTTLLTQSYRTSERFKVQAVNDFLVFGLQAIGSLSAGILLASIGWSGVMVFALPLLLLLVPIIFRTATT
;
A
#
# COMPACT_ATOMS: atom_id res chain seq x y z
N MET A 1 31.99 -3.48 1.46
CA MET A 1 30.70 -3.33 0.71
C MET A 1 30.80 -2.10 -0.17
N LYS A 2 30.76 -2.23 -1.50
CA LYS A 2 30.88 -1.05 -2.41
C LYS A 2 29.54 -0.29 -2.41
N PHE A 3 29.56 0.98 -2.07
CA PHE A 3 28.40 1.91 -2.05
C PHE A 3 27.57 1.90 -3.36
N GLY A 4 28.18 1.51 -4.48
CA GLY A 4 27.51 1.42 -5.79
C GLY A 4 26.31 0.45 -5.85
N ASN A 5 26.32 -0.63 -5.04
CA ASN A 5 25.27 -1.65 -5.09
C ASN A 5 23.95 -1.22 -4.41
N TYR A 6 23.97 -0.23 -3.50
CA TYR A 6 22.77 0.23 -2.78
C TYR A 6 22.22 1.57 -3.28
N ARG A 7 22.80 2.15 -4.33
CA ARG A 7 22.36 3.44 -4.86
C ARG A 7 20.88 3.45 -5.22
N THR A 8 20.41 2.40 -5.89
CA THR A 8 18.99 2.26 -6.28
C THR A 8 18.10 2.24 -5.05
N LEU A 9 18.46 1.45 -4.02
CA LEU A 9 17.73 1.39 -2.75
C LEU A 9 17.65 2.77 -2.09
N ILE A 10 18.77 3.45 -1.91
CA ILE A 10 18.84 4.75 -1.23
C ILE A 10 17.99 5.77 -1.98
N VAL A 11 18.18 5.91 -3.30
CA VAL A 11 17.44 6.89 -4.11
C VAL A 11 15.94 6.63 -4.09
N LEU A 12 15.51 5.36 -4.25
CA LEU A 12 14.09 5.03 -4.24
C LEU A 12 13.49 5.19 -2.84
N THR A 13 14.22 4.89 -1.76
CA THR A 13 13.75 5.13 -0.38
C THR A 13 13.51 6.62 -0.13
N PHE A 14 14.47 7.48 -0.50
CA PHE A 14 14.30 8.94 -0.35
C PHE A 14 13.16 9.47 -1.23
N ALA A 15 13.05 9.03 -2.48
CA ALA A 15 11.94 9.41 -3.34
C ALA A 15 10.59 8.94 -2.76
N GLN A 16 10.54 7.75 -2.16
CA GLN A 16 9.34 7.19 -1.54
C GLN A 16 8.93 7.96 -0.28
N CYS A 17 9.86 8.48 0.52
CA CYS A 17 9.54 9.31 1.69
C CYS A 17 8.59 10.47 1.33
N PHE A 18 8.84 11.09 0.20
CA PHE A 18 8.02 12.22 -0.29
C PHE A 18 6.85 11.74 -1.16
N GLY A 19 7.11 10.79 -2.07
CA GLY A 19 6.10 10.30 -3.00
C GLY A 19 4.93 9.58 -2.32
N GLN A 20 5.20 8.84 -1.24
CA GLN A 20 4.17 8.10 -0.52
C GLN A 20 3.27 9.00 0.34
N THR A 21 3.61 10.29 0.55
CA THR A 21 2.76 11.23 1.30
C THR A 21 1.39 11.46 0.66
N ALA A 22 1.25 11.22 -0.65
CA ALA A 22 -0.01 11.38 -1.36
C ALA A 22 -1.14 10.50 -0.78
N ALA A 23 -0.83 9.26 -0.38
CA ALA A 23 -1.83 8.35 0.18
C ALA A 23 -2.38 8.83 1.53
N PRO A 24 -1.58 9.09 2.58
CA PRO A 24 -2.11 9.56 3.86
C PRO A 24 -2.77 10.94 3.77
N ILE A 25 -2.33 11.85 2.89
CA ILE A 25 -2.99 13.14 2.69
C ILE A 25 -4.41 12.92 2.14
N LEU A 26 -4.58 12.11 1.10
CA LEU A 26 -5.90 11.87 0.52
C LEU A 26 -6.80 11.04 1.43
N VAL A 27 -6.25 10.08 2.17
CA VAL A 27 -7.02 9.31 3.17
C VAL A 27 -7.53 10.23 4.29
N LEU A 28 -6.69 11.16 4.77
CA LEU A 28 -7.08 12.11 5.82
C LEU A 28 -8.11 13.13 5.33
N LEU A 29 -7.87 13.75 4.18
CA LEU A 29 -8.67 14.87 3.69
C LEU A 29 -9.79 14.45 2.73
N GLY A 30 -9.69 13.28 2.11
CA GLY A 30 -10.65 12.86 1.09
C GLY A 30 -12.08 12.75 1.60
N GLY A 31 -12.26 12.25 2.83
CA GLY A 31 -13.57 12.23 3.48
C GLY A 31 -14.05 13.61 3.94
N ILE A 32 -13.15 14.44 4.48
CA ILE A 32 -13.47 15.80 4.98
C ILE A 32 -13.87 16.70 3.81
N VAL A 33 -13.04 16.76 2.77
CA VAL A 33 -13.33 17.52 1.55
C VAL A 33 -14.55 16.94 0.84
N GLY A 34 -14.65 15.60 0.78
CA GLY A 34 -15.82 14.93 0.24
C GLY A 34 -17.11 15.37 0.93
N ALA A 35 -17.14 15.41 2.26
CA ALA A 35 -18.30 15.85 3.04
C ALA A 35 -18.69 17.33 2.76
N GLN A 36 -17.71 18.18 2.42
CA GLN A 36 -17.96 19.60 2.14
C GLN A 36 -18.53 19.85 0.74
N ILE A 37 -18.07 19.09 -0.27
CA ILE A 37 -18.40 19.39 -1.67
C ILE A 37 -19.24 18.29 -2.36
N ALA A 38 -19.54 17.17 -1.68
CA ALA A 38 -20.40 16.12 -2.22
C ALA A 38 -21.88 16.55 -2.25
N PRO A 39 -22.68 16.02 -3.20
CA PRO A 39 -24.12 16.25 -3.24
C PRO A 39 -24.88 15.72 -2.01
N SER A 40 -24.37 14.70 -1.35
CA SER A 40 -24.87 14.07 -0.13
C SER A 40 -23.74 13.56 0.72
N ILE A 41 -23.92 13.51 2.05
CA ILE A 41 -22.93 12.99 3.00
C ILE A 41 -22.56 11.52 2.73
N ASP A 42 -23.47 10.73 2.16
CA ASP A 42 -23.25 9.34 1.80
C ASP A 42 -22.11 9.16 0.79
N TRP A 43 -21.80 10.18 0.01
CA TRP A 43 -20.75 10.19 -0.99
C TRP A 43 -19.41 10.71 -0.45
N ALA A 44 -19.36 11.16 0.79
CA ALA A 44 -18.17 11.81 1.36
C ALA A 44 -16.89 10.96 1.23
N THR A 45 -16.98 9.66 1.38
CA THR A 45 -15.83 8.73 1.32
C THR A 45 -15.52 8.22 -0.09
N LEU A 46 -16.35 8.54 -1.08
CA LEU A 46 -16.19 8.08 -2.47
C LEU A 46 -14.81 8.44 -3.07
N PRO A 47 -14.23 9.64 -2.84
CA PRO A 47 -12.91 9.97 -3.36
C PRO A 47 -11.81 8.97 -2.91
N ILE A 48 -11.87 8.48 -1.66
CA ILE A 48 -10.93 7.49 -1.11
C ILE A 48 -11.14 6.14 -1.82
N ALA A 49 -12.38 5.70 -1.99
CA ALA A 49 -12.71 4.45 -2.67
C ALA A 49 -12.27 4.48 -4.15
N ILE A 50 -12.46 5.60 -4.83
CA ILE A 50 -12.02 5.82 -6.22
C ILE A 50 -10.49 5.82 -6.31
N GLN A 51 -9.76 6.40 -5.35
CA GLN A 51 -8.30 6.30 -5.28
C GLN A 51 -7.85 4.83 -5.26
N ILE A 52 -8.42 4.00 -4.39
CA ILE A 52 -8.05 2.59 -4.28
C ILE A 52 -8.37 1.84 -5.58
N SER A 53 -9.51 2.13 -6.20
CA SER A 53 -9.88 1.59 -7.51
C SER A 53 -8.87 2.01 -8.59
N GLY A 54 -8.41 3.25 -8.55
CA GLY A 54 -7.36 3.78 -9.43
C GLY A 54 -6.04 3.03 -9.31
N ILE A 55 -5.65 2.62 -8.08
CA ILE A 55 -4.46 1.78 -7.87
C ILE A 55 -4.62 0.45 -8.62
N ALA A 56 -5.72 -0.26 -8.38
CA ALA A 56 -5.98 -1.56 -9.02
C ALA A 56 -5.99 -1.45 -10.55
N PHE A 57 -6.69 -0.43 -11.08
CA PHE A 57 -6.78 -0.18 -12.52
C PHE A 57 -5.41 0.06 -13.17
N ALA A 58 -4.55 0.83 -12.52
CA ALA A 58 -3.28 1.26 -13.11
C ALA A 58 -2.15 0.23 -12.98
N THR A 59 -2.28 -0.83 -12.19
CA THR A 59 -1.18 -1.79 -11.96
C THR A 59 -0.69 -2.46 -13.24
N ILE A 60 -1.60 -2.91 -14.12
CA ILE A 60 -1.26 -3.53 -15.40
C ILE A 60 -0.71 -2.49 -16.39
N PRO A 61 -1.38 -1.35 -16.65
CA PRO A 61 -0.85 -0.28 -17.49
C PRO A 61 0.51 0.23 -17.05
N ALA A 62 0.73 0.46 -15.74
CA ALA A 62 2.01 0.94 -15.21
C ALA A 62 3.14 -0.07 -15.48
N SER A 63 2.91 -1.34 -15.19
CA SER A 63 3.88 -2.40 -15.43
C SER A 63 4.18 -2.56 -16.93
N TYR A 64 3.16 -2.51 -17.78
CA TYR A 64 3.30 -2.57 -19.25
C TYR A 64 4.09 -1.37 -19.78
N LEU A 65 3.76 -0.16 -19.37
CA LEU A 65 4.48 1.05 -19.75
C LEU A 65 5.97 0.92 -19.38
N MET A 66 6.26 0.54 -18.14
CA MET A 66 7.64 0.36 -17.68
C MET A 66 8.39 -0.76 -18.40
N SER A 67 7.68 -1.78 -18.91
CA SER A 67 8.31 -2.82 -19.74
C SER A 67 8.77 -2.29 -21.09
N LYS A 68 8.12 -1.25 -21.64
CA LYS A 68 8.44 -0.63 -22.93
C LYS A 68 9.46 0.50 -22.82
N VAL A 69 9.21 1.45 -21.90
CA VAL A 69 10.04 2.68 -21.79
C VAL A 69 11.10 2.59 -20.68
N GLY A 70 11.08 1.52 -19.89
CA GLY A 70 11.96 1.31 -18.74
C GLY A 70 11.46 1.97 -17.46
N ARG A 71 12.00 1.52 -16.32
CA ARG A 71 11.53 1.96 -14.99
C ARG A 71 11.74 3.45 -14.73
N LYS A 72 12.86 4.06 -15.20
CA LYS A 72 13.13 5.49 -14.98
C LYS A 72 12.04 6.36 -15.60
N ALA A 73 11.74 6.14 -16.87
CA ALA A 73 10.71 6.89 -17.58
C ALA A 73 9.32 6.65 -16.96
N GLY A 74 9.01 5.41 -16.57
CA GLY A 74 7.76 5.08 -15.89
C GLY A 74 7.61 5.78 -14.53
N PHE A 75 8.65 5.80 -13.71
CA PHE A 75 8.62 6.48 -12.42
C PHE A 75 8.46 7.99 -12.56
N LEU A 76 9.18 8.60 -13.50
CA LEU A 76 9.04 10.03 -13.79
C LEU A 76 7.64 10.37 -14.32
N ALA A 77 7.11 9.56 -15.26
CA ALA A 77 5.77 9.76 -15.81
C ALA A 77 4.70 9.61 -14.71
N GLY A 78 4.79 8.57 -13.86
CA GLY A 78 3.87 8.36 -12.74
C GLY A 78 3.92 9.52 -11.73
N THR A 79 5.13 9.99 -11.37
CA THR A 79 5.26 11.10 -10.41
C THR A 79 4.80 12.43 -11.01
N ALA A 80 5.04 12.67 -12.31
CA ALA A 80 4.50 13.84 -13.03
C ALA A 80 2.97 13.81 -13.07
N LEU A 81 2.36 12.64 -13.31
CA LEU A 81 0.92 12.44 -13.22
C LEU A 81 0.40 12.79 -11.82
N ALA A 82 1.11 12.41 -10.76
CA ALA A 82 0.72 12.71 -9.38
C ALA A 82 0.78 14.21 -9.07
N ILE A 83 1.82 14.91 -9.55
CA ILE A 83 1.93 16.38 -9.41
C ILE A 83 0.73 17.03 -10.09
N PHE A 84 0.46 16.65 -11.34
CA PHE A 84 -0.72 17.14 -12.09
C PHE A 84 -2.01 16.84 -11.32
N ALA A 85 -2.21 15.60 -10.87
CA ALA A 85 -3.41 15.18 -10.15
C ALA A 85 -3.61 15.95 -8.83
N SER A 86 -2.51 16.28 -8.12
CA SER A 86 -2.57 17.06 -6.89
C SER A 86 -2.97 18.51 -7.16
N LEU A 87 -2.40 19.14 -8.20
CA LEU A 87 -2.80 20.47 -8.64
C LEU A 87 -4.25 20.49 -9.14
N PHE A 88 -4.66 19.42 -9.83
CA PHE A 88 -6.04 19.25 -10.29
C PHE A 88 -7.02 19.04 -9.13
N ALA A 89 -6.62 18.34 -8.06
CA ALA A 89 -7.39 18.23 -6.83
C ALA A 89 -7.56 19.60 -6.14
N ALA A 90 -6.48 20.39 -6.04
CA ALA A 90 -6.53 21.75 -5.53
C ALA A 90 -7.50 22.64 -6.35
N PHE A 91 -7.45 22.56 -7.67
CA PHE A 91 -8.38 23.23 -8.57
C PHE A 91 -9.82 22.74 -8.39
N ALA A 92 -10.04 21.43 -8.24
CA ALA A 92 -11.36 20.85 -8.01
C ALA A 92 -12.00 21.36 -6.71
N ILE A 93 -11.21 21.50 -5.63
CA ILE A 93 -11.66 22.07 -4.35
C ILE A 93 -11.97 23.57 -4.52
N TYR A 94 -11.10 24.31 -5.20
CA TYR A 94 -11.31 25.71 -5.50
C TYR A 94 -12.64 25.95 -6.25
N GLN A 95 -12.97 25.07 -7.21
CA GLN A 95 -14.23 25.11 -7.95
C GLN A 95 -15.41 24.46 -7.24
N GLN A 96 -15.23 23.97 -6.01
CA GLN A 96 -16.27 23.23 -5.26
C GLN A 96 -16.88 22.07 -6.06
N SER A 97 -16.07 21.38 -6.89
CA SER A 97 -16.55 20.34 -7.78
C SER A 97 -16.17 18.95 -7.28
N PHE A 98 -17.16 18.24 -6.76
CA PHE A 98 -17.00 16.85 -6.29
C PHE A 98 -16.53 15.89 -7.39
N THR A 99 -17.10 16.02 -8.60
CA THR A 99 -16.74 15.16 -9.74
C THR A 99 -15.27 15.33 -10.13
N LEU A 100 -14.77 16.57 -10.21
CA LEU A 100 -13.37 16.83 -10.52
C LEU A 100 -12.45 16.31 -9.41
N PHE A 101 -12.86 16.41 -8.16
CA PHE A 101 -12.10 15.88 -7.03
C PHE A 101 -12.02 14.35 -7.05
N CYS A 102 -13.11 13.65 -7.42
CA CYS A 102 -13.11 12.21 -7.64
C CYS A 102 -12.16 11.80 -8.79
N ILE A 103 -12.15 12.54 -9.90
CA ILE A 103 -11.23 12.30 -11.03
C ILE A 103 -9.77 12.48 -10.57
N ALA A 104 -9.48 13.55 -9.83
CA ALA A 104 -8.15 13.79 -9.26
C ALA A 104 -7.72 12.65 -8.33
N SER A 105 -8.62 12.17 -7.48
CA SER A 105 -8.40 11.03 -6.58
C SER A 105 -8.07 9.75 -7.35
N PHE A 106 -8.77 9.48 -8.45
CA PHE A 106 -8.47 8.35 -9.35
C PHE A 106 -7.06 8.45 -9.93
N LEU A 107 -6.66 9.64 -10.40
CA LEU A 107 -5.32 9.87 -10.96
C LEU A 107 -4.22 9.73 -9.89
N ILE A 108 -4.46 10.18 -8.66
CA ILE A 108 -3.55 9.96 -7.53
C ILE A 108 -3.42 8.45 -7.27
N GLY A 109 -4.52 7.70 -7.32
CA GLY A 109 -4.51 6.24 -7.24
C GLY A 109 -3.65 5.61 -8.32
N ASN A 110 -3.80 6.05 -9.57
CA ASN A 110 -2.98 5.57 -10.68
C ASN A 110 -1.48 5.76 -10.40
N TYR A 111 -1.08 6.91 -9.87
CA TYR A 111 0.31 7.14 -9.47
C TYR A 111 0.81 6.14 -8.43
N ILE A 112 -0.02 5.81 -7.43
CA ILE A 112 0.39 4.88 -6.37
C ILE A 112 0.77 3.52 -6.97
N ALA A 113 0.12 3.07 -8.05
CA ALA A 113 0.51 1.86 -8.75
C ALA A 113 1.95 1.92 -9.32
N PHE A 114 2.41 3.09 -9.80
CA PHE A 114 3.81 3.28 -10.20
C PHE A 114 4.75 3.27 -8.98
N LEU A 115 4.34 3.90 -7.89
CA LEU A 115 5.13 3.94 -6.64
C LEU A 115 5.34 2.53 -6.08
N GLN A 116 4.34 1.67 -6.13
CA GLN A 116 4.44 0.28 -5.68
C GLN A 116 5.49 -0.53 -6.46
N GLN A 117 5.85 -0.13 -7.67
CA GLN A 117 6.90 -0.78 -8.45
C GLN A 117 8.33 -0.48 -7.94
N PHE A 118 8.51 0.47 -7.01
CA PHE A 118 9.82 0.75 -6.41
C PHE A 118 10.40 -0.48 -5.72
N ARG A 119 9.58 -1.27 -5.02
CA ARG A 119 9.99 -2.51 -4.36
C ARG A 119 10.60 -3.52 -5.34
N PHE A 120 10.04 -3.63 -6.53
CA PHE A 120 10.58 -4.53 -7.55
C PHE A 120 11.86 -3.98 -8.19
N ALA A 121 11.96 -2.65 -8.35
CA ALA A 121 13.19 -2.04 -8.84
C ALA A 121 14.34 -2.22 -7.84
N VAL A 122 14.07 -2.16 -6.54
CA VAL A 122 15.03 -2.47 -5.48
C VAL A 122 15.42 -3.94 -5.54
N ALA A 123 14.44 -4.85 -5.59
CA ALA A 123 14.69 -6.29 -5.66
C ALA A 123 15.53 -6.69 -6.89
N ASP A 124 15.30 -6.03 -8.04
CA ASP A 124 16.07 -6.27 -9.27
C ASP A 124 17.51 -5.70 -9.22
N SER A 125 17.81 -4.84 -8.25
CA SER A 125 19.11 -4.15 -8.13
C SER A 125 20.09 -4.81 -7.15
N VAL A 126 19.67 -5.86 -6.44
CA VAL A 126 20.46 -6.51 -5.38
C VAL A 126 20.44 -8.04 -5.54
N PRO A 127 21.44 -8.76 -4.96
CA PRO A 127 21.41 -10.22 -4.88
C PRO A 127 20.20 -10.75 -4.12
N ASN A 128 19.76 -11.96 -4.44
CA ASN A 128 18.55 -12.57 -3.84
C ASN A 128 18.60 -12.62 -2.30
N GLU A 129 19.76 -12.88 -1.72
CA GLU A 129 19.98 -12.98 -0.28
C GLU A 129 19.75 -11.64 0.45
N GLN A 130 19.89 -10.52 -0.28
CA GLN A 130 19.74 -9.16 0.28
C GLN A 130 18.35 -8.58 0.05
N ILE A 131 17.52 -9.17 -0.82
CA ILE A 131 16.19 -8.67 -1.15
C ILE A 131 15.36 -8.40 0.11
N PRO A 132 15.24 -9.32 1.10
CA PRO A 132 14.39 -9.07 2.28
C PRO A 132 14.81 -7.82 3.05
N LYS A 133 16.13 -7.64 3.27
CA LYS A 133 16.68 -6.49 4.00
C LYS A 133 16.46 -5.19 3.25
N CYS A 134 16.66 -5.21 1.93
CA CYS A 134 16.49 -4.02 1.10
C CYS A 134 15.02 -3.62 0.96
N LEU A 135 14.10 -4.57 0.81
CA LEU A 135 12.66 -4.30 0.82
C LEU A 135 12.20 -3.77 2.18
N SER A 136 12.68 -4.37 3.25
CA SER A 136 12.44 -3.93 4.62
C SER A 136 12.87 -2.47 4.83
N PHE A 137 14.08 -2.13 4.37
CA PHE A 137 14.60 -0.76 4.44
C PHE A 137 13.77 0.23 3.60
N LEU A 138 13.36 -0.16 2.39
CA LEU A 138 12.49 0.65 1.54
C LEU A 138 11.15 0.96 2.23
N MET A 139 10.58 -0.01 2.94
CA MET A 139 9.31 0.17 3.66
C MET A 139 9.40 1.20 4.79
N LEU A 140 10.60 1.46 5.36
CA LEU A 140 10.78 2.52 6.37
C LEU A 140 10.41 3.92 5.84
N ALA A 141 10.47 4.14 4.53
CA ALA A 141 9.98 5.36 3.92
C ALA A 141 8.49 5.63 4.24
N GLY A 142 7.71 4.56 4.47
CA GLY A 142 6.32 4.67 4.89
C GLY A 142 6.14 5.35 6.25
N ILE A 143 7.08 5.19 7.19
CA ILE A 143 7.05 5.89 8.49
C ILE A 143 7.19 7.39 8.26
N VAL A 144 8.16 7.79 7.43
CA VAL A 144 8.37 9.21 7.09
C VAL A 144 7.13 9.79 6.42
N ALA A 145 6.56 9.08 5.45
CA ALA A 145 5.36 9.51 4.74
C ALA A 145 4.13 9.59 5.67
N ALA A 146 3.99 8.68 6.62
CA ALA A 146 2.90 8.66 7.61
C ALA A 146 2.96 9.85 8.56
N LEU A 147 4.15 10.38 8.85
CA LEU A 147 4.33 11.58 9.67
C LEU A 147 4.24 12.86 8.84
N LEU A 148 4.92 12.91 7.70
CA LEU A 148 4.95 14.09 6.83
C LEU A 148 3.60 14.38 6.16
N GLY A 149 2.89 13.34 5.71
CA GLY A 149 1.63 13.52 4.98
C GLY A 149 0.59 14.31 5.78
N PRO A 150 0.16 13.83 6.97
CA PRO A 150 -0.79 14.55 7.81
C PRO A 150 -0.29 15.93 8.25
N GLU A 151 1.01 16.09 8.52
CA GLU A 151 1.57 17.39 8.91
C GLU A 151 1.51 18.40 7.75
N VAL A 152 1.82 18.00 6.53
CA VAL A 152 1.63 18.83 5.33
C VAL A 152 0.16 19.16 5.13
N ALA A 153 -0.72 18.16 5.24
CA ALA A 153 -2.16 18.36 5.11
C ALA A 153 -2.67 19.41 6.10
N ARG A 154 -2.29 19.31 7.38
CA ARG A 154 -2.68 20.21 8.46
C ARG A 154 -2.10 21.62 8.30
N ARG A 155 -0.79 21.71 8.03
CA ARG A 155 -0.06 22.99 8.00
C ARG A 155 -0.53 23.89 6.86
N PHE A 156 -0.95 23.30 5.75
CA PHE A 156 -1.43 24.01 4.57
C PHE A 156 -2.96 23.95 4.41
N SER A 157 -3.71 23.51 5.43
CA SER A 157 -5.17 23.37 5.35
C SER A 157 -5.88 24.72 5.14
N VAL A 158 -5.37 25.78 5.74
CA VAL A 158 -5.90 27.15 5.61
C VAL A 158 -4.78 28.05 5.10
N ILE A 159 -5.01 28.66 3.94
CA ILE A 159 -4.15 29.70 3.34
C ILE A 159 -5.03 30.89 3.06
N GLU A 160 -4.62 32.06 3.52
CA GLU A 160 -5.35 33.31 3.31
C GLU A 160 -5.63 33.54 1.81
N GLY A 161 -6.89 33.83 1.48
CA GLY A 161 -7.34 34.04 0.10
C GLY A 161 -7.66 32.77 -0.70
N LEU A 162 -7.52 31.57 -0.13
CA LEU A 162 -7.89 30.31 -0.77
C LEU A 162 -8.97 29.58 0.07
N PRO A 163 -9.85 28.78 -0.59
CA PRO A 163 -10.72 27.86 0.12
C PRO A 163 -9.91 26.85 0.96
N ASP A 164 -10.52 26.38 2.06
CA ASP A 164 -9.91 25.39 2.94
C ASP A 164 -9.44 24.14 2.16
N TYR A 165 -8.31 23.59 2.58
CA TYR A 165 -7.65 22.39 2.03
C TYR A 165 -7.06 22.53 0.61
N VAL A 166 -7.30 23.60 -0.15
CA VAL A 166 -6.61 23.86 -1.43
C VAL A 166 -5.09 23.81 -1.21
N GLY A 167 -4.61 24.52 -0.18
CA GLY A 167 -3.19 24.55 0.17
C GLY A 167 -2.62 23.18 0.53
N SER A 168 -3.40 22.29 1.13
CA SER A 168 -2.96 20.92 1.47
C SER A 168 -2.59 20.12 0.21
N PHE A 169 -3.37 20.26 -0.87
CA PHE A 169 -3.09 19.59 -2.13
C PHE A 169 -1.96 20.28 -2.92
N LEU A 170 -1.78 21.59 -2.75
CA LEU A 170 -0.56 22.28 -3.24
C LEU A 170 0.68 21.79 -2.48
N GLY A 171 0.59 21.61 -1.17
CA GLY A 171 1.64 20.99 -0.35
C GLY A 171 1.96 19.55 -0.79
N MET A 172 0.95 18.74 -1.13
CA MET A 172 1.12 17.42 -1.72
C MET A 172 1.89 17.51 -3.05
N ALA A 173 1.53 18.43 -3.94
CA ALA A 173 2.23 18.64 -5.21
C ALA A 173 3.70 19.03 -4.98
N ALA A 174 4.01 19.83 -3.97
CA ALA A 174 5.37 20.17 -3.59
C ALA A 174 6.18 18.94 -3.13
N MET A 175 5.61 18.07 -2.27
CA MET A 175 6.25 16.83 -1.84
C MET A 175 6.52 15.90 -3.03
N LEU A 176 5.56 15.75 -3.93
CA LEU A 176 5.70 14.95 -5.14
C LEU A 176 6.75 15.53 -6.11
N THR A 177 6.87 16.86 -6.17
CA THR A 177 7.92 17.54 -6.94
C THR A 177 9.30 17.20 -6.38
N VAL A 178 9.49 17.20 -5.06
CA VAL A 178 10.74 16.75 -4.44
C VAL A 178 11.04 15.29 -4.82
N SER A 179 10.06 14.39 -4.75
CA SER A 179 10.21 13.00 -5.19
C SER A 179 10.62 12.92 -6.67
N PHE A 180 9.97 13.69 -7.54
CA PHE A 180 10.29 13.76 -8.97
C PHE A 180 11.73 14.22 -9.23
N LEU A 181 12.18 15.27 -8.56
CA LEU A 181 13.54 15.80 -8.70
C LEU A 181 14.59 14.79 -8.22
N ILE A 182 14.34 14.08 -7.11
CA ILE A 182 15.22 13.02 -6.63
C ILE A 182 15.34 11.91 -7.69
N LEU A 183 14.21 11.46 -8.27
CA LEU A 183 14.21 10.43 -9.31
C LEU A 183 14.91 10.90 -10.58
N LEU A 184 14.67 12.13 -11.02
CA LEU A 184 15.26 12.72 -12.22
C LEU A 184 16.78 12.79 -12.11
N ALA A 185 17.28 13.36 -11.00
CA ALA A 185 18.69 13.65 -10.78
C ALA A 185 19.50 12.39 -10.43
N PHE A 186 18.97 11.54 -9.54
CA PHE A 186 19.77 10.50 -8.89
C PHE A 186 19.43 9.08 -9.32
N TYR A 187 18.21 8.79 -9.82
CA TYR A 187 17.87 7.45 -10.24
C TYR A 187 18.52 7.12 -11.60
N LYS A 188 19.41 6.13 -11.56
CA LYS A 188 20.04 5.58 -12.76
C LYS A 188 19.58 4.13 -12.92
N LYS A 189 19.44 3.69 -14.17
CA LYS A 189 19.15 2.30 -14.48
C LYS A 189 20.32 1.45 -13.98
N THR A 190 20.10 0.69 -12.91
CA THR A 190 21.05 -0.28 -12.41
C THR A 190 20.36 -1.64 -12.56
N THR A 191 20.81 -2.43 -13.50
CA THR A 191 20.47 -3.85 -13.59
C THR A 191 21.62 -4.61 -12.95
N PHE A 192 21.34 -5.31 -11.85
CA PHE A 192 22.19 -6.42 -11.47
C PHE A 192 22.04 -7.47 -12.57
N GLU A 193 23.11 -7.86 -13.22
CA GLU A 193 23.08 -8.95 -14.20
C GLU A 193 22.77 -10.24 -13.46
N LYS A 194 21.48 -10.57 -13.34
CA LYS A 194 21.08 -11.93 -12.98
C LYS A 194 21.43 -12.80 -14.17
N GLN A 195 22.19 -13.84 -13.92
CA GLN A 195 22.74 -14.80 -14.93
C GLN A 195 21.70 -15.42 -15.89
N ASP A 196 20.40 -15.14 -15.68
CA ASP A 196 19.27 -15.68 -16.45
C ASP A 196 18.79 -14.79 -17.63
N GLN A 197 19.60 -13.86 -18.12
CA GLN A 197 19.17 -12.91 -19.17
C GLN A 197 18.76 -13.55 -20.50
N PHE A 198 19.16 -14.80 -20.75
CA PHE A 198 18.92 -15.51 -22.01
C PHE A 198 17.84 -16.60 -21.94
N SER A 199 17.25 -16.86 -20.79
CA SER A 199 16.19 -17.87 -20.71
C SER A 199 14.87 -17.36 -21.28
N ALA A 200 14.27 -18.11 -22.20
CA ALA A 200 12.94 -17.82 -22.74
C ALA A 200 11.90 -17.74 -21.61
N ALA A 201 10.98 -16.77 -21.72
CA ALA A 201 9.89 -16.62 -20.76
C ALA A 201 8.98 -17.87 -20.82
N ARG A 202 8.65 -18.42 -19.65
CA ARG A 202 7.70 -19.52 -19.54
C ARG A 202 6.28 -19.02 -19.80
N PRO A 203 5.36 -19.88 -20.29
CA PRO A 203 3.93 -19.57 -20.36
C PRO A 203 3.38 -19.22 -18.98
N LEU A 204 2.53 -18.17 -18.88
CA LEU A 204 1.94 -17.72 -17.61
C LEU A 204 1.28 -18.86 -16.84
N GLY A 205 0.52 -19.74 -17.50
CA GLY A 205 -0.12 -20.88 -16.86
C GLY A 205 0.86 -21.85 -16.18
N LYS A 206 2.12 -21.96 -16.65
CA LYS A 206 3.16 -22.75 -16.00
C LYS A 206 3.75 -22.03 -14.79
N ILE A 207 3.89 -20.70 -14.88
CA ILE A 207 4.42 -19.85 -13.81
C ILE A 207 3.44 -19.84 -12.63
N PHE A 208 2.15 -19.61 -12.89
CA PHE A 208 1.11 -19.51 -11.87
C PHE A 208 0.68 -20.85 -11.24
N ARG A 209 1.24 -21.98 -11.69
CA ARG A 209 1.09 -23.30 -11.03
C ARG A 209 2.16 -23.56 -9.95
N GLN A 210 3.17 -22.72 -9.81
CA GLN A 210 4.22 -22.88 -8.81
C GLN A 210 3.65 -22.64 -7.40
N PRO A 211 3.76 -23.61 -6.46
CA PRO A 211 3.22 -23.42 -5.09
C PRO A 211 3.81 -22.21 -4.38
N THR A 212 5.10 -21.93 -4.60
CA THR A 212 5.79 -20.76 -4.02
C THR A 212 5.24 -19.44 -4.54
N LEU A 213 4.91 -19.34 -5.83
CA LEU A 213 4.30 -18.15 -6.40
C LEU A 213 2.86 -17.95 -5.90
N ILE A 214 2.09 -19.04 -5.80
CA ILE A 214 0.73 -18.99 -5.26
C ILE A 214 0.76 -18.49 -3.80
N LEU A 215 1.67 -19.02 -2.98
CA LEU A 215 1.84 -18.55 -1.59
C LEU A 215 2.24 -17.07 -1.54
N ALA A 216 3.15 -16.63 -2.41
CA ALA A 216 3.62 -15.25 -2.48
C ALA A 216 2.46 -14.28 -2.77
N ILE A 217 1.66 -14.57 -3.80
CA ILE A 217 0.52 -13.73 -4.19
C ILE A 217 -0.59 -13.80 -3.15
N ALA A 218 -0.97 -15.01 -2.71
CA ALA A 218 -2.05 -15.20 -1.77
C ALA A 218 -1.78 -14.51 -0.42
N SER A 219 -0.55 -14.61 0.12
CA SER A 219 -0.19 -13.94 1.38
C SER A 219 -0.31 -12.42 1.28
N ALA A 220 0.18 -11.82 0.21
CA ALA A 220 0.07 -10.39 0.00
C ALA A 220 -1.39 -9.95 -0.25
N ALA A 221 -2.12 -10.68 -1.11
CA ALA A 221 -3.49 -10.32 -1.50
C ALA A 221 -4.48 -10.46 -0.34
N VAL A 222 -4.44 -11.59 0.39
CA VAL A 222 -5.29 -11.81 1.57
C VAL A 222 -4.91 -10.83 2.68
N GLY A 223 -3.60 -10.65 2.93
CA GLY A 223 -3.12 -9.70 3.93
C GLY A 223 -3.62 -8.28 3.68
N TYR A 224 -3.54 -7.81 2.43
CA TYR A 224 -4.04 -6.48 2.04
C TYR A 224 -5.57 -6.37 2.09
N SER A 225 -6.29 -7.41 1.63
CA SER A 225 -7.75 -7.40 1.61
C SER A 225 -8.32 -7.33 3.04
N VAL A 226 -7.83 -8.20 3.94
CA VAL A 226 -8.26 -8.22 5.34
C VAL A 226 -7.87 -6.93 6.07
N MET A 227 -6.63 -6.46 5.86
CA MET A 227 -6.16 -5.20 6.44
C MET A 227 -7.05 -4.03 6.01
N SER A 228 -7.35 -3.95 4.71
CA SER A 228 -8.13 -2.82 4.16
C SER A 228 -9.58 -2.87 4.62
N LEU A 229 -10.18 -4.07 4.70
CA LEU A 229 -11.52 -4.27 5.24
C LEU A 229 -11.64 -3.73 6.68
N ILE A 230 -10.77 -4.18 7.57
CA ILE A 230 -10.83 -3.85 8.99
C ILE A 230 -10.44 -2.39 9.24
N MET A 231 -9.35 -1.91 8.61
CA MET A 231 -8.91 -0.52 8.74
C MET A 231 -9.97 0.46 8.25
N THR A 232 -10.67 0.16 7.15
CA THR A 232 -11.74 1.04 6.62
C THR A 232 -12.98 1.02 7.50
N ALA A 233 -13.33 -0.12 8.10
CA ALA A 233 -14.45 -0.25 9.03
C ALA A 233 -14.19 0.44 10.39
N THR A 234 -12.92 0.53 10.83
CA THR A 234 -12.56 0.98 12.17
C THR A 234 -13.06 2.38 12.52
N PRO A 235 -12.81 3.45 11.74
CA PRO A 235 -13.26 4.79 12.10
C PRO A 235 -14.77 4.89 12.26
N LEU A 236 -15.51 4.25 11.35
CA LEU A 236 -16.97 4.22 11.37
C LEU A 236 -17.49 3.45 12.59
N SER A 237 -16.90 2.29 12.90
CA SER A 237 -17.26 1.50 14.08
C SER A 237 -16.96 2.24 15.38
N MET A 238 -15.82 2.91 15.47
CA MET A 238 -15.45 3.70 16.66
C MET A 238 -16.40 4.89 16.90
N HIS A 239 -16.81 5.55 15.82
CA HIS A 239 -17.67 6.73 15.93
C HIS A 239 -19.14 6.37 16.18
N GLU A 240 -19.70 5.48 15.35
CA GLU A 240 -21.14 5.16 15.39
C GLU A 240 -21.50 4.14 16.47
N MET A 241 -20.64 3.17 16.75
CA MET A 241 -20.95 2.08 17.70
C MET A 241 -20.27 2.27 19.06
N GLY A 242 -19.02 2.74 19.06
CA GLY A 242 -18.22 2.89 20.27
C GLY A 242 -18.31 4.28 20.89
N HIS A 243 -18.92 5.28 20.23
CA HIS A 243 -19.00 6.68 20.65
C HIS A 243 -17.65 7.27 21.10
N HIS A 244 -16.55 6.78 20.49
CA HIS A 244 -15.19 7.26 20.78
C HIS A 244 -14.93 8.60 20.11
N SER A 245 -14.03 9.39 20.72
CA SER A 245 -13.65 10.70 20.17
C SER A 245 -12.89 10.57 18.84
N LEU A 246 -12.97 11.61 18.01
CA LEU A 246 -12.16 11.71 16.78
C LEU A 246 -10.65 11.65 17.10
N HIS A 247 -10.25 12.17 18.27
CA HIS A 247 -8.87 12.13 18.72
C HIS A 247 -8.39 10.69 18.99
N ASP A 248 -9.21 9.86 19.63
CA ASP A 248 -8.87 8.44 19.89
C ASP A 248 -8.80 7.65 18.59
N THR A 249 -9.78 7.86 17.70
CA THR A 249 -9.80 7.25 16.37
C THR A 249 -8.52 7.59 15.58
N THR A 250 -8.13 8.87 15.58
CA THR A 250 -6.92 9.33 14.91
C THR A 250 -5.67 8.64 15.47
N ARG A 251 -5.55 8.54 16.81
CA ARG A 251 -4.42 7.86 17.45
C ARG A 251 -4.34 6.39 17.11
N ILE A 252 -5.46 5.69 17.08
CA ILE A 252 -5.52 4.26 16.73
C ILE A 252 -5.11 4.04 15.29
N ILE A 253 -5.60 4.85 14.35
CA ILE A 253 -5.20 4.76 12.94
C ILE A 253 -3.71 5.09 12.76
N GLN A 254 -3.19 6.10 13.44
CA GLN A 254 -1.75 6.40 13.44
C GLN A 254 -0.93 5.23 14.00
N GLY A 255 -1.36 4.65 15.13
CA GLY A 255 -0.75 3.46 15.73
C GLY A 255 -0.73 2.28 14.76
N HIS A 256 -1.84 2.03 14.05
CA HIS A 256 -1.92 1.01 13.01
C HIS A 256 -0.90 1.25 11.89
N ILE A 257 -0.84 2.47 11.35
CA ILE A 257 0.10 2.80 10.27
C ILE A 257 1.54 2.61 10.75
N LEU A 258 1.86 3.01 11.98
CA LEU A 258 3.18 2.73 12.56
C LEU A 258 3.43 1.22 12.69
N ALA A 259 2.43 0.44 13.13
CA ALA A 259 2.53 -1.02 13.22
C ALA A 259 2.70 -1.71 11.86
N MET A 260 2.24 -1.09 10.77
CA MET A 260 2.50 -1.56 9.41
C MET A 260 3.98 -1.40 8.99
N TYR A 261 4.66 -0.36 9.44
CA TYR A 261 5.99 -0.01 8.92
C TYR A 261 7.14 -0.18 9.93
N VAL A 262 6.91 0.05 11.23
CA VAL A 262 7.96 -0.09 12.27
C VAL A 262 8.57 -1.49 12.30
N PRO A 263 7.82 -2.61 12.15
CA PRO A 263 8.42 -3.94 12.11
C PRO A 263 9.48 -4.08 11.00
N SER A 264 9.43 -3.25 9.96
CA SER A 264 10.41 -3.28 8.86
C SER A 264 11.83 -2.94 9.30
N PHE A 265 12.06 -2.39 10.50
CA PHE A 265 13.41 -2.28 11.06
C PHE A 265 14.08 -3.65 11.24
N PHE A 266 13.33 -4.70 11.50
CA PHE A 266 13.84 -6.04 11.80
C PHE A 266 13.29 -7.17 10.93
N SER A 267 12.12 -7.00 10.28
CA SER A 267 11.47 -8.09 9.52
C SER A 267 12.34 -8.61 8.37
N GLY A 268 13.14 -7.76 7.72
CA GLY A 268 14.09 -8.20 6.70
C GLY A 268 15.21 -9.09 7.25
N PHE A 269 15.69 -8.82 8.48
CA PHE A 269 16.65 -9.68 9.18
C PHE A 269 15.99 -11.00 9.62
N LEU A 270 14.78 -10.92 10.16
CA LEU A 270 14.00 -12.11 10.53
C LEU A 270 13.78 -13.05 9.35
N ILE A 271 13.41 -12.51 8.17
CA ILE A 271 13.28 -13.30 6.94
C ILE A 271 14.60 -13.97 6.57
N SER A 272 15.74 -13.26 6.70
CA SER A 272 17.05 -13.81 6.38
C SER A 272 17.49 -14.89 7.37
N TRP A 273 17.05 -14.81 8.62
CA TRP A 273 17.41 -15.74 9.70
C TRP A 273 16.47 -16.93 9.82
N LEU A 274 15.16 -16.68 9.85
CA LEU A 274 14.14 -17.72 10.04
C LEU A 274 13.63 -18.31 8.72
N GLY A 275 13.84 -17.61 7.61
CA GLY A 275 13.27 -17.94 6.31
C GLY A 275 11.91 -17.28 6.07
N VAL A 276 11.63 -17.01 4.80
CA VAL A 276 10.44 -16.27 4.36
C VAL A 276 9.13 -16.97 4.71
N LYS A 277 9.08 -18.30 4.63
CA LYS A 277 7.87 -19.10 4.93
C LYS A 277 7.44 -18.96 6.39
N ARG A 278 8.40 -18.99 7.35
CA ARG A 278 8.10 -18.81 8.78
C ARG A 278 7.57 -17.42 9.10
N ILE A 279 8.07 -16.39 8.40
CA ILE A 279 7.58 -15.03 8.58
C ILE A 279 6.16 -14.87 8.03
N ILE A 280 5.84 -15.49 6.89
CA ILE A 280 4.46 -15.55 6.38
C ILE A 280 3.53 -16.26 7.39
N GLN A 281 3.97 -17.38 7.98
CA GLN A 281 3.22 -18.10 9.03
C GLN A 281 3.01 -17.23 10.27
N ALA A 282 4.03 -16.49 10.72
CA ALA A 282 3.92 -15.57 11.84
C ALA A 282 2.95 -14.41 11.51
N GLY A 283 3.00 -13.86 10.30
CA GLY A 283 2.03 -12.86 9.84
C GLY A 283 0.60 -13.36 9.83
N PHE A 284 0.39 -14.60 9.35
CA PHE A 284 -0.91 -15.27 9.40
C PHE A 284 -1.40 -15.43 10.86
N ALA A 285 -0.56 -15.92 11.77
CA ALA A 285 -0.92 -16.09 13.19
C ALA A 285 -1.27 -14.75 13.85
N LEU A 286 -0.52 -13.68 13.57
CA LEU A 286 -0.82 -12.34 14.09
C LEU A 286 -2.17 -11.81 13.58
N MET A 287 -2.52 -12.06 12.32
CA MET A 287 -3.84 -11.71 11.79
C MET A 287 -4.96 -12.52 12.43
N ILE A 288 -4.75 -13.80 12.74
CA ILE A 288 -5.70 -14.60 13.49
C ILE A 288 -5.89 -14.03 14.90
N ILE A 289 -4.81 -13.68 15.60
CA ILE A 289 -4.87 -13.01 16.91
C ILE A 289 -5.66 -11.69 16.82
N CYS A 290 -5.43 -10.90 15.77
CA CYS A 290 -6.21 -9.69 15.48
C CYS A 290 -7.72 -9.98 15.43
N MET A 291 -8.14 -11.04 14.72
CA MET A 291 -9.57 -11.44 14.65
C MET A 291 -10.16 -11.76 16.03
N PHE A 292 -9.43 -12.52 16.84
CA PHE A 292 -9.89 -12.87 18.19
C PHE A 292 -10.00 -11.66 19.12
N ILE A 293 -9.04 -10.73 19.08
CA ILE A 293 -9.10 -9.48 19.85
C ILE A 293 -10.29 -8.64 19.38
N GLY A 294 -10.42 -8.45 18.07
CA GLY A 294 -11.49 -7.63 17.49
C GLY A 294 -12.88 -8.22 17.60
N TRP A 295 -13.01 -9.52 17.89
CA TRP A 295 -14.32 -10.18 18.10
C TRP A 295 -14.99 -9.76 19.41
N GLY A 296 -14.24 -9.22 20.36
CA GLY A 296 -14.77 -8.74 21.64
C GLY A 296 -15.66 -7.50 21.52
N GLN A 297 -16.01 -6.94 22.69
CA GLN A 297 -16.70 -5.66 22.74
C GLN A 297 -15.82 -4.56 22.13
N PRO A 298 -16.40 -3.64 21.37
CA PRO A 298 -15.66 -2.59 20.67
C PRO A 298 -15.22 -1.47 21.63
N ASP A 299 -14.37 -1.81 22.60
CA ASP A 299 -13.73 -0.84 23.49
C ASP A 299 -12.39 -0.34 22.92
N LEU A 300 -11.86 0.72 23.53
CA LEU A 300 -10.64 1.38 23.03
C LEU A 300 -9.43 0.44 23.02
N ILE A 301 -9.31 -0.45 24.01
CA ILE A 301 -8.19 -1.38 24.12
C ILE A 301 -8.27 -2.44 23.03
N ASN A 302 -9.49 -2.92 22.74
CA ASN A 302 -9.71 -3.90 21.68
C ASN A 302 -9.41 -3.33 20.29
N TYR A 303 -9.79 -2.07 20.01
CA TYR A 303 -9.41 -1.41 18.78
C TYR A 303 -7.88 -1.26 18.66
N TRP A 304 -7.20 -0.81 19.74
CA TRP A 304 -5.74 -0.74 19.76
C TRP A 304 -5.08 -2.08 19.48
N GLY A 305 -5.47 -3.13 20.22
CA GLY A 305 -4.94 -4.48 20.03
C GLY A 305 -5.18 -4.98 18.61
N THR A 306 -6.42 -4.90 18.13
CA THR A 306 -6.81 -5.33 16.78
C THR A 306 -5.95 -4.64 15.72
N LEU A 307 -5.83 -3.33 15.75
CA LEU A 307 -5.15 -2.56 14.70
C LEU A 307 -3.61 -2.72 14.75
N ILE A 308 -3.02 -2.89 15.93
CA ILE A 308 -1.58 -3.17 16.06
C ILE A 308 -1.25 -4.56 15.49
N PHE A 309 -1.97 -5.60 15.90
CA PHE A 309 -1.73 -6.96 15.37
C PHE A 309 -2.04 -7.05 13.88
N LEU A 310 -3.05 -6.34 13.39
CA LEU A 310 -3.36 -6.21 11.97
C LEU A 310 -2.19 -5.61 11.19
N GLY A 311 -1.61 -4.51 11.68
CA GLY A 311 -0.50 -3.82 11.02
C GLY A 311 0.76 -4.68 10.95
N VAL A 312 1.17 -5.30 12.08
CA VAL A 312 2.33 -6.19 12.11
C VAL A 312 2.11 -7.43 11.25
N GLY A 313 0.93 -8.05 11.34
CA GLY A 313 0.56 -9.20 10.52
C GLY A 313 0.61 -8.89 9.03
N TRP A 314 0.07 -7.73 8.63
CA TRP A 314 0.16 -7.24 7.26
C TRP A 314 1.62 -7.05 6.81
N ASN A 315 2.47 -6.42 7.64
CA ASN A 315 3.88 -6.24 7.31
C ASN A 315 4.56 -7.57 6.96
N PHE A 316 4.38 -8.59 7.79
CA PHE A 316 4.99 -9.90 7.59
C PHE A 316 4.45 -10.63 6.37
N LEU A 317 3.13 -10.58 6.13
CA LEU A 317 2.51 -11.18 4.95
C LEU A 317 2.93 -10.48 3.66
N PHE A 318 2.94 -9.15 3.65
CA PHE A 318 3.26 -8.35 2.48
C PHE A 318 4.75 -8.40 2.13
N LEU A 319 5.63 -8.20 3.12
CA LEU A 319 7.07 -8.25 2.92
C LEU A 319 7.52 -9.68 2.56
N GLY A 320 7.01 -10.68 3.27
CA GLY A 320 7.26 -12.10 2.98
C GLY A 320 6.77 -12.48 1.60
N GLY A 321 5.52 -12.12 1.26
CA GLY A 321 4.93 -12.36 -0.06
C GLY A 321 5.74 -11.69 -1.18
N THR A 322 6.10 -10.41 -1.03
CA THR A 322 6.91 -9.70 -2.02
C THR A 322 8.29 -10.33 -2.18
N THR A 323 8.94 -10.71 -1.08
CA THR A 323 10.24 -11.40 -1.12
C THR A 323 10.15 -12.72 -1.88
N LEU A 324 9.16 -13.55 -1.55
CA LEU A 324 8.97 -14.85 -2.20
C LEU A 324 8.59 -14.71 -3.67
N LEU A 325 7.76 -13.70 -4.01
CA LEU A 325 7.40 -13.37 -5.39
C LEU A 325 8.64 -13.10 -6.24
N THR A 326 9.55 -12.25 -5.75
CA THR A 326 10.74 -11.84 -6.50
C THR A 326 11.74 -12.98 -6.72
N GLN A 327 11.64 -14.05 -5.95
CA GLN A 327 12.43 -15.27 -6.09
C GLN A 327 11.78 -16.32 -7.01
N SER A 328 10.50 -16.13 -7.40
CA SER A 328 9.70 -17.15 -8.11
C SER A 328 9.64 -16.97 -9.62
N TYR A 329 10.11 -15.86 -10.16
CA TYR A 329 10.09 -15.57 -11.61
C TYR A 329 11.48 -15.30 -12.17
N ARG A 330 11.62 -15.48 -13.49
CA ARG A 330 12.83 -15.14 -14.26
C ARG A 330 12.81 -13.67 -14.68
N THR A 331 13.97 -13.10 -15.00
CA THR A 331 14.10 -11.70 -15.43
C THR A 331 13.20 -11.36 -16.62
N SER A 332 13.05 -12.29 -17.59
CA SER A 332 12.17 -12.14 -18.76
C SER A 332 10.66 -12.14 -18.43
N GLU A 333 10.27 -12.65 -17.26
CA GLU A 333 8.88 -12.83 -16.82
C GLU A 333 8.41 -11.70 -15.89
N ARG A 334 9.36 -10.92 -15.34
CA ARG A 334 9.16 -10.01 -14.21
C ARG A 334 7.96 -9.08 -14.35
N PHE A 335 7.86 -8.31 -15.43
CA PHE A 335 6.79 -7.31 -15.58
C PHE A 335 5.41 -7.95 -15.65
N LYS A 336 5.26 -9.11 -16.30
CA LYS A 336 3.99 -9.83 -16.38
C LYS A 336 3.57 -10.38 -15.03
N VAL A 337 4.51 -11.02 -14.31
CA VAL A 337 4.22 -11.59 -12.99
C VAL A 337 3.93 -10.50 -11.97
N GLN A 338 4.72 -9.42 -11.97
CA GLN A 338 4.51 -8.27 -11.09
C GLN A 338 3.16 -7.59 -11.35
N ALA A 339 2.77 -7.41 -12.64
CA ALA A 339 1.49 -6.82 -13.01
C ALA A 339 0.31 -7.64 -12.50
N VAL A 340 0.33 -8.97 -12.69
CA VAL A 340 -0.73 -9.86 -12.21
C VAL A 340 -0.77 -9.89 -10.68
N ASN A 341 0.40 -9.97 -10.01
CA ASN A 341 0.47 -9.90 -8.55
C ASN A 341 -0.19 -8.63 -8.02
N ASP A 342 0.22 -7.47 -8.54
CA ASP A 342 -0.27 -6.20 -8.04
C ASP A 342 -1.75 -6.00 -8.35
N PHE A 343 -2.22 -6.45 -9.52
CA PHE A 343 -3.64 -6.43 -9.85
C PHE A 343 -4.48 -7.25 -8.87
N LEU A 344 -4.03 -8.47 -8.51
CA LEU A 344 -4.72 -9.31 -7.54
C LEU A 344 -4.67 -8.72 -6.13
N VAL A 345 -3.50 -8.23 -5.69
CA VAL A 345 -3.31 -7.63 -4.37
C VAL A 345 -4.18 -6.39 -4.21
N PHE A 346 -4.05 -5.41 -5.11
CA PHE A 346 -4.76 -4.14 -4.99
C PHE A 346 -6.23 -4.24 -5.42
N GLY A 347 -6.57 -5.17 -6.32
CA GLY A 347 -7.95 -5.49 -6.65
C GLY A 347 -8.73 -6.05 -5.46
N LEU A 348 -8.16 -7.03 -4.75
CA LEU A 348 -8.76 -7.57 -3.54
C LEU A 348 -8.76 -6.56 -2.38
N GLN A 349 -7.74 -5.71 -2.28
CA GLN A 349 -7.74 -4.58 -1.36
C GLN A 349 -8.93 -3.64 -1.61
N ALA A 350 -9.17 -3.28 -2.88
CA ALA A 350 -10.29 -2.42 -3.24
C ALA A 350 -11.64 -3.04 -2.87
N ILE A 351 -11.82 -4.34 -3.14
CA ILE A 351 -13.03 -5.08 -2.74
C ILE A 351 -13.19 -5.06 -1.22
N GLY A 352 -12.13 -5.34 -0.46
CA GLY A 352 -12.14 -5.30 1.00
C GLY A 352 -12.56 -3.92 1.53
N SER A 353 -11.96 -2.86 1.01
CA SER A 353 -12.29 -1.49 1.43
C SER A 353 -13.72 -1.07 1.08
N LEU A 354 -14.18 -1.36 -0.16
CA LEU A 354 -15.52 -1.00 -0.62
C LEU A 354 -16.62 -1.77 0.13
N SER A 355 -16.35 -3.02 0.53
CA SER A 355 -17.32 -3.83 1.29
C SER A 355 -17.37 -3.47 2.77
N ALA A 356 -16.38 -2.75 3.31
CA ALA A 356 -16.24 -2.49 4.74
C ALA A 356 -17.47 -1.80 5.38
N GLY A 357 -17.97 -0.74 4.75
CA GLY A 357 -19.14 0.00 5.24
C GLY A 357 -20.41 -0.84 5.20
N ILE A 358 -20.64 -1.57 4.12
CA ILE A 358 -21.82 -2.44 3.95
C ILE A 358 -21.82 -3.57 5.00
N LEU A 359 -20.68 -4.23 5.16
CA LEU A 359 -20.53 -5.29 6.16
C LEU A 359 -20.69 -4.76 7.58
N LEU A 360 -20.06 -3.62 7.90
CA LEU A 360 -20.19 -3.02 9.22
C LEU A 360 -21.65 -2.67 9.54
N ALA A 361 -22.38 -2.08 8.60
CA ALA A 361 -23.78 -1.71 8.78
C ALA A 361 -24.70 -2.93 8.92
N SER A 362 -24.41 -4.05 8.20
CA SER A 362 -25.27 -5.23 8.17
C SER A 362 -25.00 -6.23 9.29
N ILE A 363 -23.74 -6.43 9.70
CA ILE A 363 -23.34 -7.48 10.65
C ILE A 363 -22.53 -6.96 11.84
N GLY A 364 -22.31 -5.63 11.93
CA GLY A 364 -21.57 -5.00 13.02
C GLY A 364 -20.08 -5.32 13.04
N TRP A 365 -19.36 -4.75 14.01
CA TRP A 365 -17.90 -4.88 14.16
C TRP A 365 -17.43 -6.34 14.32
N SER A 366 -18.03 -7.07 15.27
CA SER A 366 -17.70 -8.49 15.48
C SER A 366 -18.00 -9.35 14.25
N GLY A 367 -19.07 -9.03 13.51
CA GLY A 367 -19.40 -9.68 12.25
C GLY A 367 -18.35 -9.46 11.17
N VAL A 368 -17.74 -8.28 11.08
CA VAL A 368 -16.61 -8.00 10.17
C VAL A 368 -15.42 -8.90 10.49
N MET A 369 -15.10 -9.14 11.78
CA MET A 369 -14.03 -10.07 12.18
C MET A 369 -14.34 -11.51 11.74
N VAL A 370 -15.57 -11.96 11.98
CA VAL A 370 -16.04 -13.31 11.58
C VAL A 370 -15.99 -13.46 10.05
N PHE A 371 -16.37 -12.42 9.30
CA PHE A 371 -16.30 -12.42 7.83
C PHE A 371 -14.87 -12.46 7.30
N ALA A 372 -13.92 -11.78 7.96
CA ALA A 372 -12.52 -11.78 7.59
C ALA A 372 -11.80 -13.12 7.83
N LEU A 373 -12.28 -13.91 8.81
CA LEU A 373 -11.65 -15.18 9.19
C LEU A 373 -11.59 -16.20 8.03
N PRO A 374 -12.66 -16.51 7.29
CA PRO A 374 -12.61 -17.40 6.13
C PRO A 374 -11.60 -16.95 5.07
N LEU A 375 -11.47 -15.65 4.83
CA LEU A 375 -10.48 -15.12 3.88
C LEU A 375 -9.06 -15.46 4.30
N LEU A 376 -8.75 -15.34 5.60
CA LEU A 376 -7.46 -15.76 6.14
C LEU A 376 -7.27 -17.28 6.06
N LEU A 377 -8.29 -18.05 6.34
CA LEU A 377 -8.21 -19.51 6.32
C LEU A 377 -7.92 -20.08 4.92
N LEU A 378 -8.21 -19.32 3.84
CA LEU A 378 -7.77 -19.70 2.50
C LEU A 378 -6.24 -19.84 2.37
N LEU A 379 -5.46 -19.19 3.23
CA LEU A 379 -4.01 -19.35 3.25
C LEU A 379 -3.52 -20.67 3.81
N VAL A 380 -4.30 -21.32 4.69
CA VAL A 380 -3.90 -22.55 5.40
C VAL A 380 -3.46 -23.65 4.44
N PRO A 381 -4.28 -24.12 3.46
CA PRO A 381 -3.87 -25.19 2.56
C PRO A 381 -2.65 -24.79 1.69
N ILE A 382 -2.49 -23.51 1.39
CA ILE A 382 -1.38 -23.01 0.57
C ILE A 382 -0.08 -23.04 1.37
N ILE A 383 -0.12 -22.60 2.64
CA ILE A 383 1.02 -22.62 3.56
C ILE A 383 1.50 -24.06 3.78
N PHE A 384 0.59 -25.01 4.03
CA PHE A 384 0.95 -26.41 4.28
C PHE A 384 1.52 -27.10 3.02
N ARG A 385 0.95 -26.88 1.83
CA ARG A 385 1.50 -27.45 0.58
C ARG A 385 2.93 -26.98 0.28
N THR A 386 3.30 -25.78 0.70
CA THR A 386 4.65 -25.26 0.49
C THR A 386 5.63 -25.62 1.60
N ALA A 387 5.16 -26.14 2.73
CA ALA A 387 6.03 -26.65 3.79
C ALA A 387 6.67 -28.01 3.46
N THR A 388 6.06 -28.76 2.56
CA THR A 388 6.52 -30.10 2.13
C THR A 388 7.41 -30.08 0.88
N THR A 389 7.64 -28.93 0.28
CA THR A 389 8.57 -28.68 -0.84
C THR A 389 9.67 -27.70 -0.43
#